data_68cbee37876b874c6a18e9076fb1a44f
#
_entry.id   68cbee37876b874c6a18e9076fb1a44f
#
_cell.length_a   1.000
_cell.length_b   1.000
_cell.length_c   1.000
_cell.angle_alpha   90.00
_cell.angle_beta   90.00
_cell.angle_gamma   90.00
#
_symmetry.space_group_name_H-M   'P 1'
#
loop_
_entity.id
_entity.type
_entity.pdbx_description
1 polymer ?
#
loop_
_entity_poly.entity_id
_entity_poly.type
_entity_poly.pdbx_seq_one_letter_code
_entity_poly.pdbx_strand_id
1 'polypeptide(L)'
;ARSTNRYQNSTYKDNINNSLGLNMAHKFGGKFSLNGHVNYNLNRNGNISSMYQEQYLTGGNQYSASANEGNSKGRSVNSSLMGEWKVDKSTRVNFSGNFGYTPNQNESNSQSASFDAPPGVNHENLFSDFESVPRDIKVNRSENRSRSENESHRYHWAMGVMRRLNEKGTTLGLNIQNSDSWGNNESFSLSETTYFRLKDKNGNDSVLY
;
A
#
# COMPACT_ATOMS: atom_id res chain seq x y z
N ALA A 1 21.26 30.70 13.54
CA ALA A 1 20.26 29.72 13.98
C ALA A 1 19.30 29.47 12.82
N ARG A 2 19.05 28.20 12.49
CA ARG A 2 17.99 27.83 11.54
C ARG A 2 16.70 27.72 12.32
N SER A 3 15.68 28.45 11.88
CA SER A 3 14.32 28.31 12.41
C SER A 3 13.41 27.90 11.26
N THR A 4 12.43 27.08 11.54
CA THR A 4 11.47 26.55 10.56
C THR A 4 10.09 26.64 11.14
N ASN A 5 9.17 27.34 10.46
CA ASN A 5 7.74 27.27 10.73
C ASN A 5 7.11 26.29 9.75
N ARG A 6 6.23 25.44 10.25
CA ARG A 6 5.58 24.42 9.44
C ARG A 6 4.09 24.39 9.78
N TYR A 7 3.26 24.47 8.75
CA TYR A 7 1.82 24.32 8.82
C TYR A 7 1.46 23.06 8.04
N GLN A 8 0.80 22.13 8.68
CA GLN A 8 0.42 20.85 8.07
C GLN A 8 -1.04 20.57 8.36
N ASN A 9 -1.75 20.17 7.32
CA ASN A 9 -3.11 19.66 7.40
C ASN A 9 -3.18 18.28 6.75
N SER A 10 -3.96 17.38 7.32
CA SER A 10 -4.19 16.05 6.77
C SER A 10 -5.62 15.61 7.07
N THR A 11 -6.32 15.20 6.03
CA THR A 11 -7.72 14.76 6.12
C THR A 11 -7.89 13.43 5.41
N TYR A 12 -8.62 12.51 6.03
CA TYR A 12 -9.06 11.30 5.37
C TYR A 12 -10.26 11.63 4.49
N LYS A 13 -10.18 11.28 3.20
CA LYS A 13 -11.27 11.46 2.24
C LYS A 13 -12.25 10.30 2.31
N ASP A 14 -11.71 9.08 2.35
CA ASP A 14 -12.45 7.84 2.46
C ASP A 14 -11.64 6.85 3.29
N ASN A 15 -12.33 6.10 4.14
CA ASN A 15 -11.75 4.95 4.83
C ASN A 15 -12.84 3.87 4.96
N ILE A 16 -12.84 2.92 4.05
CA ILE A 16 -13.81 1.83 3.99
C ILE A 16 -13.05 0.52 4.16
N ASN A 17 -13.40 -0.22 5.20
CA ASN A 17 -12.88 -1.56 5.44
C ASN A 17 -14.06 -2.51 5.62
N ASN A 18 -14.25 -3.42 4.69
CA ASN A 18 -15.28 -4.45 4.74
C ASN A 18 -14.62 -5.81 4.76
N SER A 19 -15.11 -6.70 5.60
CA SER A 19 -14.64 -8.08 5.65
C SER A 19 -15.81 -9.04 5.71
N LEU A 20 -15.67 -10.15 5.00
CA LEU A 20 -16.59 -11.28 5.04
C LEU A 20 -15.79 -12.56 5.29
N GLY A 21 -16.16 -13.31 6.32
CA GLY A 21 -15.53 -14.58 6.66
C GLY A 21 -16.55 -15.72 6.66
N LEU A 22 -16.16 -16.85 6.09
CA LEU A 22 -16.88 -18.09 6.14
C LEU A 22 -15.99 -19.15 6.78
N ASN A 23 -16.55 -19.86 7.77
CA ASN A 23 -15.85 -20.96 8.46
C ASN A 23 -16.66 -22.23 8.31
N MET A 24 -15.96 -23.33 8.09
CA MET A 24 -16.53 -24.67 7.98
C MET A 24 -15.74 -25.62 8.86
N ALA A 25 -16.43 -26.46 9.63
CA ALA A 25 -15.83 -27.55 10.37
C ALA A 25 -16.76 -28.77 10.30
N HIS A 26 -16.21 -29.91 9.92
CA HIS A 26 -16.98 -31.14 9.85
C HIS A 26 -16.16 -32.39 10.24
N LYS A 27 -16.81 -33.34 10.90
CA LYS A 27 -16.24 -34.64 11.23
C LYS A 27 -17.04 -35.75 10.56
N PHE A 28 -16.37 -36.57 9.78
CA PHE A 28 -16.95 -37.69 9.08
C PHE A 28 -16.62 -39.01 9.84
N GLY A 29 -17.64 -39.66 10.41
CA GLY A 29 -17.50 -41.00 11.03
C GLY A 29 -16.43 -41.11 12.11
N GLY A 30 -16.04 -40.01 12.77
CA GLY A 30 -15.01 -40.00 13.82
C GLY A 30 -13.58 -40.20 13.38
N LYS A 31 -13.35 -40.53 12.11
CA LYS A 31 -12.02 -40.83 11.54
C LYS A 31 -11.44 -39.67 10.71
N PHE A 32 -12.29 -38.85 10.12
CA PHE A 32 -11.84 -37.76 9.26
C PHE A 32 -12.44 -36.44 9.77
N SER A 33 -11.60 -35.44 9.93
CA SER A 33 -12.03 -34.08 10.26
C SER A 33 -11.51 -33.11 9.21
N LEU A 34 -12.36 -32.16 8.83
CA LEU A 34 -12.06 -31.11 7.87
C LEU A 34 -12.45 -29.77 8.50
N ASN A 35 -11.53 -28.82 8.48
CA ASN A 35 -11.74 -27.43 8.85
C ASN A 35 -11.29 -26.54 7.72
N GLY A 36 -12.06 -25.52 7.42
CA GLY A 36 -11.71 -24.54 6.41
C GLY A 36 -12.24 -23.17 6.73
N HIS A 37 -11.57 -22.16 6.22
CA HIS A 37 -12.10 -20.82 6.26
C HIS A 37 -11.76 -20.07 4.96
N VAL A 38 -12.60 -19.11 4.62
CA VAL A 38 -12.38 -18.14 3.55
C VAL A 38 -12.67 -16.76 4.08
N ASN A 39 -11.75 -15.86 3.92
CA ASN A 39 -11.91 -14.45 4.27
C ASN A 39 -11.76 -13.60 3.01
N TYR A 40 -12.73 -12.73 2.78
CA TYR A 40 -12.66 -11.67 1.79
C TYR A 40 -12.57 -10.33 2.49
N ASN A 41 -11.60 -9.51 2.12
CA ASN A 41 -11.48 -8.15 2.63
C ASN A 41 -11.46 -7.17 1.47
N LEU A 42 -12.17 -6.06 1.65
CA LEU A 42 -12.14 -4.90 0.78
C LEU A 42 -11.70 -3.71 1.61
N ASN A 43 -10.68 -3.03 1.13
CA ASN A 43 -10.18 -1.84 1.77
C ASN A 43 -10.07 -0.71 0.72
N ARG A 44 -10.53 0.47 1.09
CA ARG A 44 -10.40 1.68 0.30
C ARG A 44 -10.00 2.81 1.23
N ASN A 45 -8.87 3.44 0.95
CA ASN A 45 -8.38 4.57 1.72
C ASN A 45 -8.08 5.72 0.79
N GLY A 46 -8.56 6.91 1.14
CA GLY A 46 -8.22 8.16 0.49
C GLY A 46 -7.70 9.14 1.52
N ASN A 47 -6.62 9.83 1.22
CA ASN A 47 -6.07 10.88 2.06
C ASN A 47 -5.72 12.11 1.24
N ILE A 48 -5.90 13.26 1.85
CA ILE A 48 -5.42 14.54 1.33
C ILE A 48 -4.54 15.13 2.43
N SER A 49 -3.37 15.60 2.05
CA SER A 49 -2.48 16.30 2.97
C SER A 49 -1.88 17.52 2.29
N SER A 50 -1.71 18.57 3.04
CA SER A 50 -1.03 19.78 2.62
C SER A 50 -0.02 20.21 3.66
N MET A 51 1.07 20.79 3.21
CA MET A 51 2.12 21.33 4.07
C MET A 51 2.61 22.63 3.46
N TYR A 52 2.77 23.63 4.31
CA TYR A 52 3.50 24.87 4.01
C TYR A 52 4.65 25.00 5.00
N GLN A 53 5.81 25.41 4.52
CA GLN A 53 7.02 25.53 5.31
C GLN A 53 7.73 26.84 4.99
N GLU A 54 8.11 27.54 6.05
CA GLU A 54 9.00 28.72 6.00
C GLU A 54 10.33 28.33 6.63
N GLN A 55 11.39 28.50 5.91
CA GLN A 55 12.76 28.22 6.38
C GLN A 55 13.58 29.50 6.39
N TYR A 56 13.99 29.92 7.57
CA TYR A 56 14.78 31.12 7.78
C TYR A 56 16.26 30.76 7.76
N LEU A 57 16.97 31.22 6.74
CA LEU A 57 18.38 30.94 6.50
C LEU A 57 19.20 32.24 6.57
N THR A 58 20.51 32.14 6.87
CA THR A 58 21.42 33.29 6.92
C THR A 58 21.60 34.00 5.56
N GLY A 59 21.30 33.32 4.45
CA GLY A 59 21.46 33.85 3.09
C GLY A 59 20.14 34.22 2.39
N GLY A 60 19.02 34.19 3.09
CA GLY A 60 17.68 34.46 2.55
C GLY A 60 16.67 33.40 3.00
N ASN A 61 15.43 33.83 3.15
CA ASN A 61 14.34 32.93 3.53
C ASN A 61 13.88 32.09 2.34
N GLN A 62 13.43 30.90 2.62
CA GLN A 62 12.88 29.97 1.62
C GLN A 62 11.49 29.53 2.04
N TYR A 63 10.58 29.55 1.10
CA TYR A 63 9.18 29.19 1.31
C TYR A 63 8.83 28.03 0.39
N SER A 64 8.18 27.03 0.92
CA SER A 64 7.77 25.86 0.13
C SER A 64 6.39 25.38 0.55
N ALA A 65 5.68 24.84 -0.41
CA ALA A 65 4.40 24.20 -0.18
C ALA A 65 4.35 22.84 -0.88
N SER A 66 3.60 21.92 -0.30
CA SER A 66 3.27 20.67 -0.95
C SER A 66 1.83 20.28 -0.63
N ALA A 67 1.21 19.60 -1.59
CA ALA A 67 -0.07 18.96 -1.43
C ALA A 67 0.00 17.55 -2.02
N ASN A 68 -0.62 16.61 -1.35
CA ASN A 68 -0.68 15.24 -1.81
C ASN A 68 -2.09 14.70 -1.64
N GLU A 69 -2.61 14.09 -2.70
CA GLU A 69 -3.84 13.32 -2.68
C GLU A 69 -3.50 11.88 -3.05
N GLY A 70 -3.80 10.96 -2.14
CA GLY A 70 -3.56 9.54 -2.33
C GLY A 70 -4.86 8.75 -2.26
N ASN A 71 -5.02 7.76 -3.14
CA ASN A 71 -6.12 6.81 -3.13
C ASN A 71 -5.55 5.40 -3.22
N SER A 72 -5.97 4.54 -2.30
CA SER A 72 -5.60 3.12 -2.29
C SER A 72 -6.86 2.26 -2.29
N LYS A 73 -6.88 1.25 -3.15
CA LYS A 73 -7.95 0.24 -3.22
C LYS A 73 -7.30 -1.13 -3.17
N GLY A 74 -7.56 -1.84 -2.08
CA GLY A 74 -7.07 -3.20 -1.89
C GLY A 74 -8.23 -4.19 -1.76
N ARG A 75 -8.00 -5.39 -2.24
CA ARG A 75 -8.86 -6.55 -1.99
C ARG A 75 -7.97 -7.68 -1.54
N SER A 76 -8.49 -8.57 -0.72
CA SER A 76 -7.79 -9.83 -0.45
C SER A 76 -8.79 -10.96 -0.28
N VAL A 77 -8.42 -12.09 -0.84
CA VAL A 77 -9.06 -13.37 -0.58
C VAL A 77 -8.01 -14.25 0.07
N ASN A 78 -8.30 -14.73 1.27
CA ASN A 78 -7.46 -15.68 1.97
C ASN A 78 -8.31 -16.88 2.32
N SER A 79 -7.84 -18.06 1.98
CA SER A 79 -8.50 -19.31 2.33
C SER A 79 -7.52 -20.28 2.96
N SER A 80 -7.99 -21.08 3.89
CA SER A 80 -7.25 -22.21 4.43
C SER A 80 -8.13 -23.44 4.54
N LEU A 81 -7.50 -24.57 4.38
CA LEU A 81 -8.11 -25.86 4.54
C LEU A 81 -7.16 -26.72 5.37
N MET A 82 -7.68 -27.38 6.41
CA MET A 82 -6.94 -28.30 7.24
C MET A 82 -7.75 -29.58 7.44
N GLY A 83 -7.09 -30.72 7.34
CA GLY A 83 -7.72 -31.98 7.58
C GLY A 83 -6.85 -32.95 8.36
N GLU A 84 -7.49 -33.79 9.14
CA GLU A 84 -6.89 -34.91 9.83
C GLU A 84 -7.66 -36.17 9.49
N TRP A 85 -6.94 -37.21 9.07
CA TRP A 85 -7.49 -38.51 8.82
C TRP A 85 -6.81 -39.56 9.70
N LYS A 86 -7.58 -40.15 10.58
CA LYS A 86 -7.20 -41.31 11.40
C LYS A 86 -7.43 -42.58 10.58
N VAL A 87 -6.43 -43.01 9.84
CA VAL A 87 -6.50 -44.19 8.96
C VAL A 87 -6.82 -45.41 9.80
N ASP A 88 -6.06 -45.58 10.89
CA ASP A 88 -6.23 -46.61 11.91
C ASP A 88 -5.82 -46.09 13.31
N LYS A 89 -5.73 -47.00 14.31
CA LYS A 89 -5.30 -46.64 15.68
C LYS A 89 -3.86 -46.14 15.78
N SER A 90 -3.05 -46.42 14.79
CA SER A 90 -1.60 -46.17 14.77
C SER A 90 -1.20 -45.11 13.75
N THR A 91 -2.02 -44.87 12.73
CA THR A 91 -1.66 -44.02 11.57
C THR A 91 -2.58 -42.83 11.47
N ARG A 92 -1.98 -41.62 11.38
CA ARG A 92 -2.65 -40.36 11.12
C ARG A 92 -2.05 -39.67 9.92
N VAL A 93 -2.89 -39.08 9.11
CA VAL A 93 -2.52 -38.24 7.99
C VAL A 93 -3.09 -36.86 8.27
N ASN A 94 -2.25 -35.81 8.23
CA ASN A 94 -2.65 -34.44 8.32
C ASN A 94 -2.36 -33.76 6.99
N PHE A 95 -3.25 -32.90 6.56
CA PHE A 95 -2.99 -32.02 5.43
C PHE A 95 -3.45 -30.60 5.75
N SER A 96 -2.77 -29.65 5.17
CA SER A 96 -3.15 -28.23 5.22
C SER A 96 -2.88 -27.57 3.90
N GLY A 97 -3.71 -26.61 3.55
CA GLY A 97 -3.53 -25.76 2.39
C GLY A 97 -3.96 -24.33 2.71
N ASN A 98 -3.20 -23.37 2.21
CA ASN A 98 -3.53 -21.95 2.29
C ASN A 98 -3.41 -21.34 0.90
N PHE A 99 -4.35 -20.48 0.56
CA PHE A 99 -4.34 -19.70 -0.66
C PHE A 99 -4.59 -18.23 -0.32
N GLY A 100 -3.83 -17.34 -0.92
CA GLY A 100 -3.99 -15.91 -0.81
C GLY A 100 -3.94 -15.23 -2.18
N TYR A 101 -4.86 -14.30 -2.41
CA TYR A 101 -4.90 -13.44 -3.58
C TYR A 101 -5.11 -12.00 -3.13
N THR A 102 -4.22 -11.11 -3.52
CA THR A 102 -4.23 -9.71 -3.05
C THR A 102 -3.92 -8.77 -4.21
N PRO A 103 -4.93 -8.30 -4.96
CA PRO A 103 -4.78 -7.16 -5.85
C PRO A 103 -4.86 -5.85 -5.07
N ASN A 104 -4.00 -4.91 -5.41
CA ASN A 104 -3.94 -3.57 -4.84
C ASN A 104 -3.68 -2.53 -5.93
N GLN A 105 -4.38 -1.41 -5.86
CA GLN A 105 -4.22 -0.26 -6.75
C GLN A 105 -3.98 0.98 -5.91
N ASN A 106 -2.92 1.71 -6.21
CA ASN A 106 -2.58 2.97 -5.58
C ASN A 106 -2.50 4.06 -6.64
N GLU A 107 -3.08 5.20 -6.34
CA GLU A 107 -2.98 6.41 -7.14
C GLU A 107 -2.54 7.55 -6.22
N SER A 108 -1.59 8.35 -6.67
CA SER A 108 -1.12 9.52 -5.94
C SER A 108 -0.93 10.68 -6.90
N ASN A 109 -1.42 11.83 -6.48
CA ASN A 109 -1.16 13.10 -7.14
C ASN A 109 -0.51 14.02 -6.10
N SER A 110 0.73 14.42 -6.35
CA SER A 110 1.48 15.31 -5.48
C SER A 110 1.89 16.57 -6.22
N GLN A 111 1.71 17.70 -5.57
CA GLN A 111 2.14 19.01 -6.06
C GLN A 111 3.09 19.61 -5.05
N SER A 112 4.12 20.30 -5.53
CA SER A 112 5.03 21.07 -4.71
C SER A 112 5.39 22.37 -5.40
N ALA A 113 5.66 23.40 -4.62
CA ALA A 113 6.09 24.69 -5.12
C ALA A 113 7.08 25.34 -4.16
N SER A 114 7.99 26.13 -4.70
CA SER A 114 8.94 26.94 -3.94
C SER A 114 8.82 28.41 -4.31
N PHE A 115 9.04 29.26 -3.31
CA PHE A 115 8.90 30.71 -3.41
C PHE A 115 10.05 31.40 -2.70
N ASP A 116 10.41 32.61 -3.14
CA ASP A 116 11.42 33.48 -2.49
C ASP A 116 10.82 34.41 -1.44
N ALA A 117 9.50 34.60 -1.47
CA ALA A 117 8.77 35.40 -0.50
C ALA A 117 7.45 34.69 -0.13
N PRO A 118 6.80 35.08 0.96
CA PRO A 118 5.50 34.53 1.34
C PRO A 118 4.50 34.66 0.19
N PRO A 119 3.77 33.62 -0.19
CA PRO A 119 2.89 33.64 -1.36
C PRO A 119 1.66 34.55 -1.20
N GLY A 120 1.35 34.97 0.01
CA GLY A 120 0.25 35.92 0.28
C GLY A 120 -1.15 35.34 0.13
N VAL A 121 -1.26 34.00 -0.04
CA VAL A 121 -2.53 33.27 -0.15
C VAL A 121 -2.69 32.31 1.02
N ASN A 122 -3.92 31.85 1.26
CA ASN A 122 -4.15 30.86 2.31
C ASN A 122 -3.39 29.55 2.00
N HIS A 123 -2.64 29.05 2.98
CA HIS A 123 -1.81 27.85 2.84
C HIS A 123 -2.61 26.59 2.46
N GLU A 124 -3.86 26.50 2.89
CA GLU A 124 -4.75 25.36 2.57
C GLU A 124 -5.17 25.34 1.09
N ASN A 125 -5.30 26.50 0.48
CA ASN A 125 -5.77 26.68 -0.90
C ASN A 125 -4.65 27.07 -1.88
N LEU A 126 -3.39 26.99 -1.45
CA LEU A 126 -2.26 27.53 -2.19
C LEU A 126 -2.18 27.01 -3.63
N PHE A 127 -2.42 25.72 -3.85
CA PHE A 127 -2.36 25.13 -5.20
C PHE A 127 -3.61 25.45 -6.04
N SER A 128 -4.77 25.64 -5.42
CA SER A 128 -5.99 26.12 -6.10
C SER A 128 -5.83 27.57 -6.54
N ASP A 129 -5.20 28.39 -5.71
CA ASP A 129 -5.02 29.82 -5.90
C ASP A 129 -3.63 30.15 -6.45
N PHE A 130 -2.90 29.16 -6.95
CA PHE A 130 -1.50 29.31 -7.38
C PHE A 130 -1.31 30.39 -8.43
N GLU A 131 -2.25 30.56 -9.34
CA GLU A 131 -2.18 31.61 -10.36
C GLU A 131 -2.27 33.01 -9.79
N SER A 132 -2.90 33.18 -8.61
CA SER A 132 -2.99 34.45 -7.89
C SER A 132 -1.70 34.87 -7.18
N VAL A 133 -0.77 33.91 -6.99
CA VAL A 133 0.55 34.21 -6.43
C VAL A 133 1.36 35.04 -7.42
N PRO A 134 2.01 36.14 -7.01
CA PRO A 134 2.85 36.95 -7.90
C PRO A 134 3.95 36.11 -8.56
N ARG A 135 4.15 36.35 -9.88
CA ARG A 135 5.08 35.55 -10.67
C ARG A 135 6.53 35.74 -10.25
N ASP A 136 6.90 36.94 -9.84
CA ASP A 136 8.26 37.34 -9.45
C ASP A 136 8.77 36.59 -8.22
N ILE A 137 7.89 36.10 -7.36
CA ILE A 137 8.25 35.27 -6.20
C ILE A 137 8.21 33.78 -6.48
N LYS A 138 7.61 33.31 -7.58
CA LYS A 138 7.57 31.89 -7.96
C LYS A 138 8.95 31.41 -8.40
N VAL A 139 9.46 30.34 -7.81
CA VAL A 139 10.73 29.71 -8.21
C VAL A 139 10.44 28.50 -9.09
N ASN A 140 9.71 27.53 -8.59
CA ASN A 140 9.30 26.36 -9.36
C ASN A 140 7.95 25.82 -8.88
N ARG A 141 7.33 24.98 -9.70
CA ARG A 141 6.20 24.12 -9.36
C ARG A 141 6.44 22.76 -9.96
N SER A 142 6.29 21.73 -9.16
CA SER A 142 6.36 20.34 -9.61
C SER A 142 5.01 19.66 -9.38
N GLU A 143 4.60 18.87 -10.35
CA GLU A 143 3.45 17.99 -10.28
C GLU A 143 3.91 16.57 -10.60
N ASN A 144 3.56 15.63 -9.72
CA ASN A 144 3.86 14.22 -9.91
C ASN A 144 2.57 13.41 -9.76
N ARG A 145 2.27 12.62 -10.78
CA ARG A 145 1.14 11.68 -10.81
C ARG A 145 1.70 10.28 -10.91
N SER A 146 1.33 9.45 -9.98
CA SER A 146 1.73 8.05 -9.99
C SER A 146 0.53 7.13 -9.84
N ARG A 147 0.59 5.99 -10.53
CA ARG A 147 -0.35 4.90 -10.41
C ARG A 147 0.43 3.60 -10.35
N SER A 148 0.10 2.77 -9.41
CA SER A 148 0.64 1.42 -9.34
C SER A 148 -0.47 0.40 -9.15
N GLU A 149 -0.36 -0.70 -9.87
CA GLU A 149 -1.22 -1.86 -9.74
C GLU A 149 -0.34 -3.04 -9.38
N ASN A 150 -0.67 -3.68 -8.27
CA ASN A 150 0.07 -4.82 -7.75
C ASN A 150 -0.90 -5.98 -7.55
N GLU A 151 -0.54 -7.14 -8.05
CA GLU A 151 -1.27 -8.38 -7.91
C GLU A 151 -0.35 -9.43 -7.32
N SER A 152 -0.79 -10.08 -6.25
CA SER A 152 -0.01 -11.08 -5.55
C SER A 152 -0.84 -12.33 -5.30
N HIS A 153 -0.29 -13.47 -5.65
CA HIS A 153 -0.82 -14.80 -5.38
C HIS A 153 0.15 -15.55 -4.47
N ARG A 154 -0.41 -16.30 -3.55
CA ARG A 154 0.35 -17.17 -2.65
C ARG A 154 -0.41 -18.45 -2.44
N TYR A 155 0.28 -19.57 -2.53
CA TYR A 155 -0.24 -20.83 -2.04
C TYR A 155 0.80 -21.56 -1.19
N HIS A 156 0.29 -22.32 -0.26
CA HIS A 156 1.07 -23.23 0.56
C HIS A 156 0.25 -24.48 0.79
N TRP A 157 0.87 -25.66 0.68
CA TRP A 157 0.26 -26.89 1.14
C TRP A 157 1.30 -27.75 1.85
N ALA A 158 0.83 -28.50 2.83
CA ALA A 158 1.61 -29.46 3.57
C ALA A 158 0.80 -30.73 3.80
N MET A 159 1.49 -31.86 3.78
CA MET A 159 0.95 -33.16 4.09
C MET A 159 1.90 -33.90 5.01
N GLY A 160 1.40 -34.43 6.12
CA GLY A 160 2.14 -35.19 7.08
C GLY A 160 1.50 -36.52 7.33
N VAL A 161 2.31 -37.55 7.40
CA VAL A 161 1.91 -38.91 7.80
C VAL A 161 2.68 -39.28 9.05
N MET A 162 1.98 -39.69 10.10
CA MET A 162 2.56 -40.13 11.36
C MET A 162 2.06 -41.54 11.67
N ARG A 163 2.98 -42.47 11.92
CA ARG A 163 2.66 -43.83 12.31
C ARG A 163 3.36 -44.20 13.61
N ARG A 164 2.60 -44.70 14.58
CA ARG A 164 3.13 -45.33 15.78
C ARG A 164 3.55 -46.74 15.45
N LEU A 165 4.84 -47.07 15.69
CA LEU A 165 5.44 -48.34 15.32
C LEU A 165 5.29 -49.41 16.40
N ASN A 166 5.19 -49.01 17.66
CA ASN A 166 5.07 -49.92 18.79
C ASN A 166 4.28 -49.33 19.96
N GLU A 167 3.98 -50.14 20.95
CA GLU A 167 3.25 -49.72 22.15
C GLU A 167 4.07 -48.81 23.08
N LYS A 168 5.40 -48.84 22.98
CA LYS A 168 6.32 -47.98 23.75
C LYS A 168 6.35 -46.54 23.26
N GLY A 169 5.58 -46.20 22.21
CA GLY A 169 5.40 -44.82 21.75
C GLY A 169 6.37 -44.40 20.63
N THR A 170 7.17 -45.33 20.07
CA THR A 170 8.02 -45.01 18.91
C THR A 170 7.15 -44.60 17.71
N THR A 171 7.40 -43.46 17.12
CA THR A 171 6.66 -42.93 15.97
C THR A 171 7.59 -42.68 14.80
N LEU A 172 7.10 -42.93 13.60
CA LEU A 172 7.70 -42.52 12.35
C LEU A 172 6.83 -41.45 11.72
N GLY A 173 7.43 -40.33 11.33
CA GLY A 173 6.74 -39.22 10.65
C GLY A 173 7.40 -38.89 9.32
N LEU A 174 6.57 -38.63 8.32
CA LEU A 174 6.97 -38.06 7.04
C LEU A 174 6.16 -36.75 6.87
N ASN A 175 6.83 -35.69 6.50
CA ASN A 175 6.19 -34.41 6.18
C ASN A 175 6.69 -33.90 4.83
N ILE A 176 5.76 -33.48 3.98
CA ILE A 176 6.02 -32.87 2.67
C ILE A 176 5.28 -31.57 2.64
N GLN A 177 5.96 -30.53 2.23
CA GLN A 177 5.35 -29.20 2.07
C GLN A 177 5.86 -28.51 0.81
N ASN A 178 5.03 -27.66 0.26
CA ASN A 178 5.39 -26.79 -0.84
C ASN A 178 4.74 -25.42 -0.62
N SER A 179 5.46 -24.38 -0.97
CA SER A 179 4.93 -23.02 -1.01
C SER A 179 5.46 -22.30 -2.22
N ASP A 180 4.59 -21.52 -2.84
CA ASP A 180 4.96 -20.67 -3.95
C ASP A 180 4.20 -19.34 -3.86
N SER A 181 4.82 -18.30 -4.43
CA SER A 181 4.19 -16.99 -4.53
C SER A 181 4.65 -16.33 -5.82
N TRP A 182 3.70 -15.74 -6.53
CA TRP A 182 3.98 -14.96 -7.73
C TRP A 182 3.11 -13.73 -7.74
N GLY A 183 3.52 -12.73 -8.47
CA GLY A 183 2.77 -11.49 -8.61
C GLY A 183 3.24 -10.69 -9.80
N ASN A 184 2.43 -9.72 -10.14
CA ASN A 184 2.73 -8.70 -11.14
C ASN A 184 2.66 -7.33 -10.48
N ASN A 185 3.55 -6.44 -10.88
CA ASN A 185 3.52 -5.04 -10.45
C ASN A 185 3.72 -4.15 -11.67
N GLU A 186 2.73 -3.33 -11.94
CA GLU A 186 2.78 -2.31 -12.97
C GLU A 186 2.77 -0.94 -12.29
N SER A 187 3.69 -0.08 -12.67
CA SER A 187 3.76 1.28 -12.15
C SER A 187 3.97 2.28 -13.27
N PHE A 188 3.25 3.36 -13.18
CA PHE A 188 3.39 4.53 -14.04
C PHE A 188 3.63 5.75 -13.17
N SER A 189 4.59 6.58 -13.55
CA SER A 189 4.84 7.86 -12.91
C SER A 189 5.12 8.91 -13.99
N LEU A 190 4.45 10.05 -13.86
CA LEU A 190 4.66 11.24 -14.67
C LEU A 190 5.04 12.38 -13.73
N SER A 191 6.18 13.00 -13.98
CA SER A 191 6.65 14.15 -13.23
C SER A 191 6.88 15.32 -14.18
N GLU A 192 6.32 16.46 -13.85
CA GLU A 192 6.52 17.71 -14.59
C GLU A 192 6.97 18.80 -13.63
N THR A 193 8.03 19.52 -13.96
CA THR A 193 8.53 20.65 -13.16
C THR A 193 8.68 21.87 -14.03
N THR A 194 7.95 22.93 -13.69
CA THR A 194 8.03 24.24 -14.31
C THR A 194 8.92 25.16 -13.48
N TYR A 195 9.90 25.80 -14.15
CA TYR A 195 10.81 26.78 -13.56
C TYR A 195 10.45 28.17 -14.04
N PHE A 196 9.96 29.05 -13.19
CA PHE A 196 9.49 30.40 -13.55
C PHE A 196 10.63 31.41 -13.81
N ARG A 197 11.83 31.08 -13.37
CA ARG A 197 13.02 31.92 -13.55
C ARG A 197 13.93 31.48 -14.69
N LEU A 198 13.76 30.28 -15.18
CA LEU A 198 14.48 29.75 -16.33
C LEU A 198 13.59 29.88 -17.55
N LYS A 199 14.17 30.34 -18.64
CA LYS A 199 13.47 30.45 -19.92
C LYS A 199 13.99 29.40 -20.90
N ASP A 200 13.08 28.86 -21.68
CA ASP A 200 13.43 28.04 -22.84
C ASP A 200 13.97 28.90 -24.00
N LYS A 201 14.31 28.26 -25.11
CA LYS A 201 14.80 28.94 -26.32
C LYS A 201 13.80 29.91 -26.96
N ASN A 202 12.53 29.77 -26.63
CA ASN A 202 11.41 30.58 -27.15
C ASN A 202 10.98 31.68 -26.16
N GLY A 203 11.66 31.78 -25.01
CA GLY A 203 11.34 32.75 -23.95
C GLY A 203 10.20 32.34 -23.00
N ASN A 204 9.68 31.09 -23.12
CA ASN A 204 8.69 30.53 -22.19
C ASN A 204 9.37 30.00 -20.94
N ASP A 205 8.58 29.70 -19.90
CA ASP A 205 9.09 29.03 -18.72
C ASP A 205 9.64 27.65 -19.06
N SER A 206 10.78 27.29 -18.47
CA SER A 206 11.42 26.00 -18.73
C SER A 206 10.65 24.89 -18.02
N VAL A 207 10.30 23.83 -18.74
CA VAL A 207 9.59 22.66 -18.23
C VAL A 207 10.49 21.44 -18.38
N LEU A 208 10.60 20.65 -17.31
CA LEU A 208 11.27 19.35 -17.27
C LEU A 208 10.25 18.23 -17.01
N TYR A 209 10.37 17.15 -17.76
CA TYR A 209 9.55 15.94 -17.66
C TYR A 209 10.35 14.76 -17.11
#